data_a761cadfdab631abb6a157649bd59561
#
_entry.id   a761cadfdab631abb6a157649bd59561
#
_cell.length_a   1.000
_cell.length_b   1.000
_cell.length_c   1.000
_cell.angle_alpha   90.00
_cell.angle_beta   90.00
_cell.angle_gamma   90.00
#
_symmetry.space_group_name_H-M   'P 1'
#
loop_
_entity.id
_entity.type
_entity.pdbx_description
1 polymer ?
#
loop_
_entity_poly.entity_id
_entity_poly.type
_entity_poly.pdbx_seq_one_letter_code
_entity_poly.pdbx_strand_id
1 'polypeptide(L)'
;MKPVTFVYAAIALIALVPWFVDQRYIFHIATITTIMAPMAFSMALMLKLGQLSIAQPAFMGIGGYTTALLSMSLGLPTVAALLAGGLLAALVALLVGPVFLRVKGVYFVLLTYAFGQIVFLIFQDWTSLTGGMSGLYGIPKLTFFEFRLRNAEHYYILGLVFTFICYVTILAIEKSSIGSIIESLNEDEMLSLSMGSDAISWRVAAFTLGAFIAGLSGGIYAFYIGFLSPDPFGFRASVELIVINTIGGSGTILGALLGAIVLVPLPEVLREAREYQLMIYGLCLIFFILFLKNGLVSLGARRRERK
;
A
#
# COMPACT_ATOMS: atom_id res chain seq x y z
N MET A 1 -2.11 10.96 -29.61
CA MET A 1 -2.07 11.05 -28.14
C MET A 1 -1.25 9.86 -27.64
N LYS A 2 -0.27 10.08 -26.75
CA LYS A 2 0.57 9.01 -26.22
C LYS A 2 -0.33 8.05 -25.43
N PRO A 3 -0.18 6.70 -25.55
CA PRO A 3 -1.04 5.73 -24.85
C PRO A 3 -1.10 5.96 -23.33
N VAL A 4 -0.05 6.51 -22.76
CA VAL A 4 0.04 6.91 -21.35
C VAL A 4 -0.99 8.00 -21.00
N THR A 5 -1.26 8.96 -21.89
CA THR A 5 -2.25 10.01 -21.66
C THR A 5 -3.68 9.44 -21.60
N PHE A 6 -3.96 8.38 -22.37
CA PHE A 6 -5.26 7.69 -22.32
C PHE A 6 -5.46 6.95 -21.00
N VAL A 7 -4.39 6.33 -20.46
CA VAL A 7 -4.45 5.65 -19.15
C VAL A 7 -4.70 6.66 -18.03
N TYR A 8 -4.00 7.80 -18.02
CA TYR A 8 -4.25 8.85 -17.03
C TYR A 8 -5.66 9.44 -17.13
N ALA A 9 -6.17 9.63 -18.35
CA ALA A 9 -7.54 10.09 -18.56
C ALA A 9 -8.57 9.06 -18.05
N ALA A 10 -8.33 7.76 -18.27
CA ALA A 10 -9.18 6.70 -17.74
C ALA A 10 -9.14 6.65 -16.19
N ILE A 11 -7.97 6.79 -15.57
CA ILE A 11 -7.84 6.88 -14.12
C ILE A 11 -8.58 8.08 -13.55
N ALA A 12 -8.45 9.26 -14.20
CA ALA A 12 -9.17 10.46 -13.78
C ALA A 12 -10.69 10.29 -13.92
N LEU A 13 -11.16 9.63 -14.98
CA LEU A 13 -12.58 9.30 -15.16
C LEU A 13 -13.09 8.34 -14.09
N ILE A 14 -12.32 7.29 -13.76
CA ILE A 14 -12.67 6.35 -12.69
C ILE A 14 -12.74 7.06 -11.33
N ALA A 15 -11.83 8.00 -11.08
CA ALA A 15 -11.85 8.82 -9.87
C ALA A 15 -13.09 9.73 -9.76
N LEU A 16 -13.76 10.02 -10.87
CA LEU A 16 -14.99 10.81 -10.85
C LEU A 16 -16.26 9.95 -10.69
N VAL A 17 -16.17 8.62 -10.89
CA VAL A 17 -17.33 7.70 -10.80
C VAL A 17 -18.15 7.85 -9.51
N PRO A 18 -17.55 7.95 -8.30
CA PRO A 18 -18.34 8.08 -7.07
C PRO A 18 -19.25 9.32 -7.04
N TRP A 19 -18.91 10.39 -7.76
CA TRP A 19 -19.68 11.63 -7.82
C TRP A 19 -20.92 11.54 -8.73
N PHE A 20 -20.90 10.58 -9.68
CA PHE A 20 -22.05 10.35 -10.59
C PHE A 20 -23.04 9.33 -10.04
N VAL A 21 -22.60 8.50 -9.10
CA VAL A 21 -23.42 7.45 -8.49
C VAL A 21 -23.60 7.81 -7.02
N ASP A 22 -24.69 8.47 -6.69
CA ASP A 22 -25.01 8.96 -5.33
C ASP A 22 -25.36 7.81 -4.35
N GLN A 23 -24.42 6.89 -4.17
CA GLN A 23 -24.52 5.77 -3.24
C GLN A 23 -23.35 5.78 -2.26
N ARG A 24 -23.67 5.89 -0.97
CA ARG A 24 -22.67 5.86 0.13
C ARG A 24 -21.76 4.65 0.08
N TYR A 25 -22.25 3.53 -0.44
CA TYR A 25 -21.49 2.29 -0.60
C TYR A 25 -20.33 2.43 -1.60
N ILE A 26 -20.57 3.08 -2.73
CA ILE A 26 -19.53 3.32 -3.76
C ILE A 26 -18.46 4.27 -3.24
N PHE A 27 -18.84 5.31 -2.49
CA PHE A 27 -17.87 6.18 -1.82
C PHE A 27 -17.03 5.40 -0.80
N HIS A 28 -17.62 4.45 -0.06
CA HIS A 28 -16.89 3.61 0.87
C HIS A 28 -15.82 2.76 0.16
N ILE A 29 -16.20 2.03 -0.89
CA ILE A 29 -15.27 1.21 -1.69
C ILE A 29 -14.16 2.07 -2.29
N ALA A 30 -14.53 3.20 -2.89
CA ALA A 30 -13.57 4.12 -3.50
C ALA A 30 -12.58 4.68 -2.45
N THR A 31 -13.06 5.02 -1.25
CA THR A 31 -12.21 5.50 -0.15
C THR A 31 -11.21 4.43 0.29
N ILE A 32 -11.66 3.19 0.49
CA ILE A 32 -10.75 2.08 0.84
C ILE A 32 -9.72 1.89 -0.28
N THR A 33 -10.14 1.95 -1.53
CA THR A 33 -9.24 1.80 -2.69
C THR A 33 -8.15 2.87 -2.68
N THR A 34 -8.50 4.14 -2.43
CA THR A 34 -7.52 5.23 -2.39
C THR A 34 -6.59 5.16 -1.18
N ILE A 35 -7.00 4.58 -0.06
CA ILE A 35 -6.15 4.35 1.12
C ILE A 35 -5.21 3.16 0.89
N MET A 36 -5.65 2.12 0.16
CA MET A 36 -4.87 0.91 -0.10
C MET A 36 -3.90 1.05 -1.30
N ALA A 37 -4.19 1.91 -2.26
CA ALA A 37 -3.33 2.12 -3.42
C ALA A 37 -1.89 2.54 -3.04
N PRO A 38 -1.64 3.46 -2.08
CA PRO A 38 -0.28 3.78 -1.63
C PRO A 38 0.48 2.59 -1.02
N MET A 39 -0.22 1.63 -0.41
CA MET A 39 0.42 0.38 0.04
C MET A 39 0.91 -0.47 -1.14
N ALA A 40 0.13 -0.54 -2.21
CA ALA A 40 0.57 -1.21 -3.44
C ALA A 40 1.80 -0.52 -4.04
N PHE A 41 1.90 0.82 -3.97
CA PHE A 41 3.10 1.56 -4.37
C PHE A 41 4.31 1.22 -3.51
N SER A 42 4.13 1.15 -2.20
CA SER A 42 5.18 0.73 -1.26
C SER A 42 5.76 -0.64 -1.65
N MET A 43 4.90 -1.58 -2.00
CA MET A 43 5.32 -2.90 -2.45
C MET A 43 5.97 -2.85 -3.85
N ALA A 44 5.42 -2.07 -4.79
CA ALA A 44 6.00 -1.90 -6.13
C ALA A 44 7.43 -1.37 -6.06
N LEU A 45 7.71 -0.47 -5.12
CA LEU A 45 9.04 0.06 -4.88
C LEU A 45 10.03 -1.05 -4.46
N MET A 46 9.60 -1.99 -3.61
CA MET A 46 10.41 -3.14 -3.21
C MET A 46 10.62 -4.13 -4.36
N LEU A 47 9.58 -4.38 -5.15
CA LEU A 47 9.68 -5.24 -6.35
C LEU A 47 10.66 -4.67 -7.39
N LYS A 48 10.76 -3.34 -7.50
CA LYS A 48 11.77 -2.69 -8.35
C LYS A 48 13.21 -2.97 -7.92
N LEU A 49 13.42 -3.14 -6.62
CA LEU A 49 14.71 -3.53 -6.05
C LEU A 49 14.99 -5.04 -6.19
N GLY A 50 14.15 -5.78 -6.90
CA GLY A 50 14.23 -7.23 -7.01
C GLY A 50 13.90 -7.97 -5.71
N GLN A 51 13.20 -7.31 -4.76
CA GLN A 51 12.89 -7.89 -3.46
C GLN A 51 11.38 -7.90 -3.20
N LEU A 52 10.84 -9.09 -2.89
CA LEU A 52 9.44 -9.27 -2.52
C LEU A 52 9.31 -9.16 -1.00
N SER A 53 8.78 -8.03 -0.50
CA SER A 53 8.54 -7.83 0.93
C SER A 53 7.10 -8.16 1.31
N ILE A 54 6.91 -9.00 2.31
CA ILE A 54 5.60 -9.35 2.89
C ILE A 54 5.30 -8.51 4.15
N ALA A 55 6.21 -7.63 4.56
CA ALA A 55 6.07 -6.84 5.79
C ALA A 55 5.18 -5.60 5.66
N GLN A 56 4.69 -5.24 4.47
CA GLN A 56 3.99 -3.97 4.26
C GLN A 56 2.74 -3.81 5.13
N PRO A 57 1.85 -4.82 5.29
CA PRO A 57 0.72 -4.72 6.20
C PRO A 57 1.11 -4.55 7.67
N ALA A 58 2.24 -5.12 8.10
CA ALA A 58 2.74 -4.91 9.45
C ALA A 58 3.10 -3.44 9.69
N PHE A 59 3.77 -2.77 8.74
CA PHE A 59 4.05 -1.33 8.83
C PHE A 59 2.77 -0.49 8.79
N MET A 60 1.77 -0.89 8.00
CA MET A 60 0.44 -0.28 8.04
C MET A 60 -0.18 -0.40 9.43
N GLY A 61 -0.10 -1.57 10.05
CA GLY A 61 -0.58 -1.81 11.41
C GLY A 61 0.16 -0.96 12.44
N ILE A 62 1.50 -0.92 12.42
CA ILE A 62 2.31 -0.08 13.30
C ILE A 62 1.86 1.39 13.20
N GLY A 63 1.72 1.92 11.99
CA GLY A 63 1.27 3.29 11.78
C GLY A 63 -0.16 3.53 12.24
N GLY A 64 -1.08 2.60 11.94
CA GLY A 64 -2.49 2.68 12.32
C GLY A 64 -2.69 2.66 13.84
N TYR A 65 -2.12 1.68 14.53
CA TYR A 65 -2.21 1.57 15.99
C TYR A 65 -1.53 2.75 16.69
N THR A 66 -0.35 3.18 16.22
CA THR A 66 0.32 4.36 16.78
C THR A 66 -0.52 5.61 16.64
N THR A 67 -1.08 5.85 15.46
CA THR A 67 -1.96 6.99 15.19
C THR A 67 -3.19 6.96 16.09
N ALA A 68 -3.83 5.80 16.22
CA ALA A 68 -5.01 5.62 17.08
C ALA A 68 -4.67 5.89 18.54
N LEU A 69 -3.62 5.27 19.07
CA LEU A 69 -3.21 5.41 20.47
C LEU A 69 -2.80 6.85 20.83
N LEU A 70 -2.02 7.52 19.97
CA LEU A 70 -1.60 8.90 20.22
C LEU A 70 -2.79 9.87 20.21
N SER A 71 -3.76 9.64 19.32
CA SER A 71 -4.95 10.49 19.25
C SER A 71 -5.93 10.23 20.39
N MET A 72 -6.04 8.99 20.88
CA MET A 72 -6.98 8.61 21.95
C MET A 72 -6.42 8.87 23.35
N SER A 73 -5.17 8.45 23.59
CA SER A 73 -4.58 8.46 24.95
C SER A 73 -3.91 9.80 25.27
N LEU A 74 -3.21 10.41 24.30
CA LEU A 74 -2.50 11.67 24.52
C LEU A 74 -3.28 12.89 24.03
N GLY A 75 -4.43 12.70 23.36
CA GLY A 75 -5.22 13.81 22.81
C GLY A 75 -4.47 14.65 21.77
N LEU A 76 -3.46 14.09 21.13
CA LEU A 76 -2.69 14.80 20.12
C LEU A 76 -3.56 15.19 18.92
N PRO A 77 -3.29 16.34 18.29
CA PRO A 77 -3.95 16.68 17.03
C PRO A 77 -3.83 15.54 16.03
N THR A 78 -4.94 15.19 15.40
CA THR A 78 -5.02 13.97 14.56
C THR A 78 -4.00 13.95 13.43
N VAL A 79 -3.64 15.12 12.88
CA VAL A 79 -2.58 15.25 11.87
C VAL A 79 -1.20 14.92 12.46
N ALA A 80 -0.91 15.40 13.67
CA ALA A 80 0.34 15.10 14.35
C ALA A 80 0.45 13.62 14.69
N ALA A 81 -0.66 13.01 15.16
CA ALA A 81 -0.74 11.58 15.44
C ALA A 81 -0.54 10.75 14.15
N LEU A 82 -1.12 11.17 13.02
CA LEU A 82 -0.95 10.53 11.71
C LEU A 82 0.52 10.55 11.27
N LEU A 83 1.16 11.70 11.33
CA LEU A 83 2.58 11.84 10.97
C LEU A 83 3.48 11.01 11.90
N ALA A 84 3.20 11.02 13.21
CA ALA A 84 3.94 10.22 14.18
C ALA A 84 3.80 8.71 13.91
N GLY A 85 2.59 8.24 13.51
CA GLY A 85 2.37 6.85 13.11
C GLY A 85 3.19 6.46 11.89
N GLY A 86 3.20 7.29 10.85
CA GLY A 86 4.06 7.08 9.68
C GLY A 86 5.54 7.09 10.00
N LEU A 87 5.98 8.05 10.82
CA LEU A 87 7.39 8.16 11.26
C LEU A 87 7.83 6.96 12.12
N LEU A 88 6.97 6.45 13.01
CA LEU A 88 7.30 5.26 13.79
C LEU A 88 7.43 4.02 12.90
N ALA A 89 6.53 3.84 11.93
CA ALA A 89 6.66 2.76 10.94
C ALA A 89 7.97 2.87 10.14
N ALA A 90 8.34 4.08 9.72
CA ALA A 90 9.61 4.36 9.05
C ALA A 90 10.82 4.08 9.96
N LEU A 91 10.76 4.48 11.22
CA LEU A 91 11.82 4.24 12.20
C LEU A 91 12.04 2.74 12.42
N VAL A 92 10.97 1.97 12.60
CA VAL A 92 11.05 0.51 12.72
C VAL A 92 11.68 -0.09 11.46
N ALA A 93 11.24 0.34 10.27
CA ALA A 93 11.82 -0.12 9.01
C ALA A 93 13.31 0.24 8.88
N LEU A 94 13.72 1.42 9.33
CA LEU A 94 15.11 1.87 9.33
C LEU A 94 15.97 1.01 10.26
N LEU A 95 15.43 0.58 11.40
CA LEU A 95 16.14 -0.27 12.37
C LEU A 95 16.28 -1.71 11.87
N VAL A 96 15.23 -2.31 11.30
CA VAL A 96 15.26 -3.70 10.84
C VAL A 96 15.81 -3.84 9.41
N GLY A 97 15.67 -2.80 8.59
CA GLY A 97 16.07 -2.79 7.18
C GLY A 97 17.51 -3.21 6.92
N PRO A 98 18.52 -2.66 7.63
CA PRO A 98 19.92 -3.06 7.45
C PRO A 98 20.19 -4.55 7.67
N VAL A 99 19.40 -5.21 8.51
CA VAL A 99 19.50 -6.65 8.76
C VAL A 99 18.78 -7.42 7.66
N PHE A 100 17.56 -7.03 7.34
CA PHE A 100 16.70 -7.75 6.38
C PHE A 100 17.26 -7.69 4.96
N LEU A 101 17.75 -6.54 4.53
CA LEU A 101 18.18 -6.30 3.16
C LEU A 101 19.58 -6.85 2.83
N ARG A 102 20.26 -7.44 3.82
CA ARG A 102 21.46 -8.27 3.58
C ARG A 102 21.12 -9.63 3.00
N VAL A 103 19.89 -10.08 3.24
CA VAL A 103 19.40 -11.38 2.78
C VAL A 103 18.65 -11.17 1.46
N LYS A 104 18.75 -12.12 0.53
CA LYS A 104 18.16 -12.02 -0.81
C LYS A 104 17.23 -13.19 -1.12
N GLY A 105 16.37 -12.98 -2.13
CA GLY A 105 15.48 -14.02 -2.66
C GLY A 105 14.51 -14.54 -1.62
N VAL A 106 14.32 -15.85 -1.57
CA VAL A 106 13.32 -16.51 -0.72
C VAL A 106 13.57 -16.26 0.76
N TYR A 107 14.82 -16.17 1.19
CA TYR A 107 15.14 -15.91 2.60
C TYR A 107 14.70 -14.52 3.07
N PHE A 108 14.78 -13.51 2.18
CA PHE A 108 14.23 -12.19 2.47
C PHE A 108 12.70 -12.22 2.64
N VAL A 109 12.01 -12.97 1.78
CA VAL A 109 10.55 -13.17 1.87
C VAL A 109 10.17 -13.82 3.20
N LEU A 110 10.87 -14.89 3.60
CA LEU A 110 10.64 -15.58 4.87
C LEU A 110 10.90 -14.68 6.08
N LEU A 111 11.96 -13.88 6.03
CA LEU A 111 12.32 -12.95 7.11
C LEU A 111 11.28 -11.85 7.28
N THR A 112 10.81 -11.26 6.17
CA THR A 112 9.76 -10.23 6.19
C THR A 112 8.40 -10.82 6.58
N TYR A 113 8.13 -12.08 6.25
CA TYR A 113 6.97 -12.82 6.74
C TYR A 113 7.03 -13.03 8.25
N ALA A 114 8.16 -13.53 8.76
CA ALA A 114 8.34 -13.74 10.21
C ALA A 114 8.16 -12.44 10.99
N PHE A 115 8.74 -11.33 10.50
CA PHE A 115 8.53 -10.00 11.08
C PHE A 115 7.05 -9.62 11.08
N GLY A 116 6.36 -9.79 9.95
CA GLY A 116 4.92 -9.52 9.84
C GLY A 116 4.10 -10.31 10.84
N GLN A 117 4.42 -11.60 11.03
CA GLN A 117 3.74 -12.46 12.02
C GLN A 117 4.03 -12.03 13.46
N ILE A 118 5.26 -11.65 13.78
CA ILE A 118 5.60 -11.14 15.12
C ILE A 118 4.79 -9.87 15.43
N VAL A 119 4.74 -8.93 14.50
CA VAL A 119 3.96 -7.69 14.67
C VAL A 119 2.47 -7.99 14.80
N PHE A 120 1.94 -8.91 13.98
CA PHE A 120 0.55 -9.34 14.07
C PHE A 120 0.22 -9.95 15.43
N LEU A 121 1.07 -10.85 15.94
CA LEU A 121 0.91 -11.46 17.27
C LEU A 121 0.98 -10.41 18.38
N ILE A 122 1.88 -9.43 18.28
CA ILE A 122 1.93 -8.30 19.23
C ILE A 122 0.57 -7.57 19.25
N PHE A 123 -0.02 -7.29 18.09
CA PHE A 123 -1.34 -6.65 18.04
C PHE A 123 -2.44 -7.52 18.62
N GLN A 124 -2.34 -8.83 18.44
CA GLN A 124 -3.33 -9.80 18.91
C GLN A 124 -3.26 -10.04 20.43
N ASP A 125 -2.06 -10.12 21.00
CA ASP A 125 -1.85 -10.57 22.38
C ASP A 125 -1.74 -9.40 23.36
N TRP A 126 -1.33 -8.21 22.93
CA TRP A 126 -1.16 -7.05 23.79
C TRP A 126 -2.47 -6.34 24.10
N THR A 127 -3.35 -7.00 24.85
CA THR A 127 -4.72 -6.53 25.13
C THR A 127 -4.77 -5.16 25.80
N SER A 128 -3.81 -4.83 26.68
CA SER A 128 -3.79 -3.53 27.39
C SER A 128 -3.46 -2.35 26.50
N LEU A 129 -2.76 -2.55 25.37
CA LEU A 129 -2.35 -1.48 24.45
C LEU A 129 -3.20 -1.45 23.19
N THR A 130 -3.38 -2.60 22.56
CA THR A 130 -4.02 -2.72 21.23
C THR A 130 -5.49 -3.14 21.29
N GLY A 131 -5.98 -3.51 22.48
CA GLY A 131 -7.28 -4.15 22.65
C GLY A 131 -7.31 -5.62 22.24
N GLY A 132 -6.17 -6.17 21.80
CA GLY A 132 -6.03 -7.56 21.37
C GLY A 132 -6.94 -7.90 20.19
N MET A 133 -7.50 -9.11 20.19
CA MET A 133 -8.47 -9.56 19.16
C MET A 133 -9.75 -8.72 19.12
N SER A 134 -10.15 -8.10 20.23
CA SER A 134 -11.32 -7.21 20.27
C SER A 134 -11.06 -5.89 19.56
N GLY A 135 -9.80 -5.48 19.42
CA GLY A 135 -9.40 -4.24 18.76
C GLY A 135 -9.66 -2.96 19.55
N LEU A 136 -9.27 -1.84 18.95
CA LEU A 136 -9.48 -0.49 19.49
C LEU A 136 -10.74 0.14 18.90
N TYR A 137 -11.64 0.60 19.78
CA TYR A 137 -12.89 1.27 19.42
C TYR A 137 -12.83 2.76 19.76
N GLY A 138 -13.67 3.56 19.07
CA GLY A 138 -13.84 4.97 19.39
C GLY A 138 -12.70 5.86 18.91
N ILE A 139 -11.99 5.46 17.87
CA ILE A 139 -10.93 6.27 17.25
C ILE A 139 -11.56 7.57 16.72
N PRO A 140 -11.02 8.75 17.09
CA PRO A 140 -11.60 10.02 16.66
C PRO A 140 -11.53 10.17 15.14
N LYS A 141 -12.41 10.98 14.58
CA LYS A 141 -12.34 11.33 13.15
C LYS A 141 -11.21 12.34 12.92
N LEU A 142 -10.57 12.25 11.74
CA LEU A 142 -9.50 13.16 11.36
C LEU A 142 -10.00 14.62 11.36
N THR A 143 -9.25 15.50 11.99
CA THR A 143 -9.53 16.93 12.06
C THR A 143 -8.32 17.71 11.53
N PHE A 144 -8.54 18.56 10.52
CA PHE A 144 -7.57 19.55 10.05
C PHE A 144 -7.94 20.90 10.63
N PHE A 145 -7.20 21.39 11.63
CA PHE A 145 -7.52 22.59 12.40
C PHE A 145 -8.96 22.51 12.95
N GLU A 146 -9.86 23.32 12.44
CA GLU A 146 -11.30 23.32 12.83
C GLU A 146 -12.17 22.44 11.94
N PHE A 147 -11.67 21.99 10.80
CA PHE A 147 -12.44 21.18 9.85
C PHE A 147 -12.37 19.69 10.19
N ARG A 148 -13.49 19.12 10.62
CA ARG A 148 -13.62 17.70 10.95
C ARG A 148 -14.14 16.91 9.76
N LEU A 149 -13.39 15.91 9.29
CA LEU A 149 -13.84 15.01 8.24
C LEU A 149 -14.89 14.05 8.79
N ARG A 150 -16.16 14.28 8.44
CA ARG A 150 -17.28 13.46 8.93
C ARG A 150 -17.77 12.46 7.89
N ASN A 151 -17.74 12.81 6.61
CA ASN A 151 -18.35 12.07 5.51
C ASN A 151 -17.31 11.23 4.76
N ALA A 152 -17.76 10.12 4.14
CA ALA A 152 -16.92 9.30 3.28
C ALA A 152 -16.30 10.09 2.12
N GLU A 153 -17.02 11.08 1.59
CA GLU A 153 -16.55 11.98 0.53
C GLU A 153 -15.28 12.74 0.91
N HIS A 154 -15.22 13.29 2.13
CA HIS A 154 -14.03 14.00 2.60
C HIS A 154 -12.82 13.08 2.72
N TYR A 155 -13.03 11.85 3.21
CA TYR A 155 -11.97 10.83 3.27
C TYR A 155 -11.56 10.35 1.89
N TYR A 156 -12.51 10.28 0.94
CA TYR A 156 -12.21 9.97 -0.45
C TYR A 156 -11.29 11.00 -1.09
N ILE A 157 -11.60 12.30 -0.92
CA ILE A 157 -10.76 13.39 -1.41
C ILE A 157 -9.37 13.32 -0.77
N LEU A 158 -9.31 13.13 0.57
CA LEU A 158 -8.05 12.96 1.28
C LEU A 158 -7.25 11.78 0.73
N GLY A 159 -7.90 10.62 0.53
CA GLY A 159 -7.28 9.42 -0.05
C GLY A 159 -6.76 9.66 -1.47
N LEU A 160 -7.52 10.37 -2.32
CA LEU A 160 -7.07 10.75 -3.66
C LEU A 160 -5.82 11.65 -3.62
N VAL A 161 -5.85 12.69 -2.79
CA VAL A 161 -4.70 13.60 -2.62
C VAL A 161 -3.48 12.85 -2.10
N PHE A 162 -3.67 11.99 -1.10
CA PHE A 162 -2.59 11.17 -0.53
C PHE A 162 -2.01 10.21 -1.58
N THR A 163 -2.88 9.48 -2.30
CA THR A 163 -2.47 8.59 -3.39
C THR A 163 -1.72 9.34 -4.48
N PHE A 164 -2.20 10.52 -4.86
CA PHE A 164 -1.54 11.37 -5.86
C PHE A 164 -0.16 11.85 -5.39
N ILE A 165 -0.03 12.30 -4.14
CA ILE A 165 1.24 12.71 -3.56
C ILE A 165 2.22 11.54 -3.56
N CYS A 166 1.80 10.35 -3.08
CA CYS A 166 2.64 9.15 -3.08
C CYS A 166 3.07 8.76 -4.50
N TYR A 167 2.13 8.78 -5.45
CA TYR A 167 2.41 8.49 -6.85
C TYR A 167 3.46 9.41 -7.44
N VAL A 168 3.28 10.73 -7.27
CA VAL A 168 4.22 11.75 -7.79
C VAL A 168 5.58 11.64 -7.11
N THR A 169 5.62 11.41 -5.80
CA THR A 169 6.87 11.25 -5.04
C THR A 169 7.68 10.05 -5.56
N ILE A 170 7.05 8.89 -5.70
CA ILE A 170 7.76 7.70 -6.18
C ILE A 170 8.14 7.86 -7.66
N LEU A 171 7.27 8.44 -8.48
CA LEU A 171 7.59 8.72 -9.88
C LEU A 171 8.77 9.71 -10.02
N ALA A 172 8.88 10.70 -9.14
CA ALA A 172 10.01 11.62 -9.09
C ALA A 172 11.30 10.89 -8.72
N ILE A 173 11.25 9.97 -7.75
CA ILE A 173 12.38 9.11 -7.38
C ILE A 173 12.79 8.23 -8.57
N GLU A 174 11.84 7.59 -9.24
CA GLU A 174 12.10 6.75 -10.42
C GLU A 174 12.81 7.51 -11.56
N LYS A 175 12.47 8.76 -11.77
CA LYS A 175 13.05 9.60 -12.83
C LYS A 175 14.35 10.29 -12.42
N SER A 176 14.75 10.19 -11.17
CA SER A 176 15.99 10.78 -10.64
C SER A 176 17.17 9.82 -10.83
N SER A 177 18.38 10.32 -10.53
CA SER A 177 19.59 9.48 -10.47
C SER A 177 19.46 8.33 -9.47
N ILE A 178 18.67 8.51 -8.42
CA ILE A 178 18.36 7.46 -7.43
C ILE A 178 17.60 6.31 -8.08
N GLY A 179 16.62 6.60 -8.93
CA GLY A 179 15.86 5.59 -9.66
C GLY A 179 16.75 4.75 -10.59
N SER A 180 17.69 5.39 -11.27
CA SER A 180 18.67 4.67 -12.12
C SER A 180 19.57 3.76 -11.30
N ILE A 181 19.99 4.17 -10.09
CA ILE A 181 20.76 3.32 -9.18
C ILE A 181 19.92 2.12 -8.71
N ILE A 182 18.67 2.35 -8.35
CA ILE A 182 17.74 1.30 -7.93
C ILE A 182 17.55 0.26 -9.05
N GLU A 183 17.41 0.70 -10.30
CA GLU A 183 17.24 -0.16 -11.46
C GLU A 183 18.51 -0.96 -11.76
N SER A 184 19.69 -0.33 -11.72
CA SER A 184 20.98 -1.00 -11.92
C SER A 184 21.27 -2.05 -10.84
N LEU A 185 20.85 -1.82 -9.59
CA LEU A 185 20.97 -2.79 -8.50
C LEU A 185 20.11 -4.04 -8.69
N ASN A 186 19.03 -3.93 -9.45
CA ASN A 186 18.17 -5.07 -9.78
C ASN A 186 18.73 -5.85 -10.99
N GLU A 187 19.38 -5.17 -11.96
CA GLU A 187 19.96 -5.80 -13.15
C GLU A 187 21.29 -6.48 -12.86
N ASP A 188 22.26 -5.76 -12.28
CA ASP A 188 23.57 -6.29 -11.90
C ASP A 188 24.13 -5.57 -10.68
N GLU A 189 23.97 -6.20 -9.52
CA GLU A 189 24.45 -5.65 -8.25
C GLU A 189 25.98 -5.56 -8.18
N MET A 190 26.71 -6.53 -8.75
CA MET A 190 28.18 -6.53 -8.72
C MET A 190 28.76 -5.38 -9.54
N LEU A 191 28.13 -5.09 -10.68
CA LEU A 191 28.52 -3.94 -11.50
C LEU A 191 28.22 -2.63 -10.78
N SER A 192 27.05 -2.50 -10.15
CA SER A 192 26.67 -1.30 -9.40
C SER A 192 27.60 -1.04 -8.21
N LEU A 193 28.00 -2.09 -7.48
CA LEU A 193 28.95 -2.00 -6.37
C LEU A 193 30.34 -1.56 -6.86
N SER A 194 30.81 -2.06 -8.03
CA SER A 194 32.08 -1.67 -8.62
C SER A 194 32.14 -0.19 -9.04
N MET A 195 30.97 0.40 -9.32
CA MET A 195 30.81 1.84 -9.59
C MET A 195 30.73 2.71 -8.31
N GLY A 196 30.88 2.10 -7.12
CA GLY A 196 30.91 2.78 -5.83
C GLY A 196 29.53 3.09 -5.23
N SER A 197 28.43 2.48 -5.73
CA SER A 197 27.12 2.66 -5.13
C SER A 197 26.95 1.75 -3.91
N ASP A 198 26.44 2.31 -2.79
CA ASP A 198 26.06 1.55 -1.59
C ASP A 198 24.66 0.95 -1.76
N ALA A 199 24.61 -0.30 -2.25
CA ALA A 199 23.38 -1.02 -2.52
C ALA A 199 22.48 -1.14 -1.27
N ILE A 200 23.08 -1.38 -0.09
CA ILE A 200 22.32 -1.59 1.14
C ILE A 200 21.62 -0.29 1.57
N SER A 201 22.33 0.83 1.55
CA SER A 201 21.76 2.13 1.94
C SER A 201 20.59 2.54 1.05
N TRP A 202 20.68 2.32 -0.26
CA TRP A 202 19.56 2.64 -1.17
C TRP A 202 18.36 1.71 -0.98
N ARG A 203 18.60 0.44 -0.73
CA ARG A 203 17.53 -0.53 -0.39
C ARG A 203 16.86 -0.16 0.94
N VAL A 204 17.65 0.20 1.95
CA VAL A 204 17.11 0.63 3.26
C VAL A 204 16.29 1.92 3.12
N ALA A 205 16.76 2.89 2.35
CA ALA A 205 16.02 4.13 2.10
C ALA A 205 14.66 3.85 1.42
N ALA A 206 14.62 3.00 0.39
CA ALA A 206 13.40 2.64 -0.29
C ALA A 206 12.45 1.84 0.61
N PHE A 207 12.97 0.91 1.42
CA PHE A 207 12.20 0.14 2.40
C PHE A 207 11.58 1.05 3.47
N THR A 208 12.37 1.99 3.99
CA THR A 208 11.92 2.99 4.98
C THR A 208 10.85 3.91 4.41
N LEU A 209 11.02 4.40 3.19
CA LEU A 209 10.01 5.20 2.51
C LEU A 209 8.71 4.41 2.29
N GLY A 210 8.83 3.16 1.85
CA GLY A 210 7.69 2.27 1.70
C GLY A 210 6.94 2.05 3.02
N ALA A 211 7.66 1.82 4.12
CA ALA A 211 7.09 1.66 5.45
C ALA A 211 6.43 2.96 5.96
N PHE A 212 7.01 4.13 5.66
CA PHE A 212 6.40 5.43 5.96
C PHE A 212 5.05 5.60 5.28
N ILE A 213 4.99 5.32 3.97
CA ILE A 213 3.75 5.39 3.18
C ILE A 213 2.72 4.39 3.71
N ALA A 214 3.13 3.16 4.01
CA ALA A 214 2.25 2.14 4.60
C ALA A 214 1.72 2.58 5.98
N GLY A 215 2.57 3.15 6.83
CA GLY A 215 2.17 3.66 8.13
C GLY A 215 1.16 4.80 8.05
N LEU A 216 1.35 5.75 7.13
CA LEU A 216 0.37 6.81 6.87
C LEU A 216 -0.96 6.25 6.35
N SER A 217 -0.93 5.26 5.44
CA SER A 217 -2.13 4.55 4.98
C SER A 217 -2.89 3.93 6.15
N GLY A 218 -2.17 3.31 7.09
CA GLY A 218 -2.73 2.73 8.29
C GLY A 218 -3.40 3.74 9.21
N GLY A 219 -2.78 4.89 9.40
CA GLY A 219 -3.35 5.98 10.20
C GLY A 219 -4.62 6.58 9.57
N ILE A 220 -4.62 6.80 8.24
CA ILE A 220 -5.81 7.28 7.52
C ILE A 220 -6.93 6.22 7.60
N TYR A 221 -6.58 4.93 7.44
CA TYR A 221 -7.51 3.82 7.60
C TYR A 221 -8.15 3.79 9.00
N ALA A 222 -7.33 3.96 10.06
CA ALA A 222 -7.79 4.01 11.44
C ALA A 222 -8.82 5.13 11.68
N PHE A 223 -8.54 6.33 11.21
CA PHE A 223 -9.45 7.47 11.33
C PHE A 223 -10.72 7.31 10.48
N TYR A 224 -10.61 6.67 9.31
CA TYR A 224 -11.75 6.45 8.43
C TYR A 224 -12.73 5.44 9.01
N ILE A 225 -12.24 4.26 9.38
CA ILE A 225 -13.08 3.18 9.94
C ILE A 225 -13.55 3.53 11.35
N GLY A 226 -12.69 4.16 12.19
CA GLY A 226 -12.99 4.47 13.60
C GLY A 226 -12.85 3.27 14.52
N PHE A 227 -12.32 2.17 14.00
CA PHE A 227 -12.07 0.90 14.68
C PHE A 227 -10.84 0.21 14.07
N LEU A 228 -10.00 -0.41 14.90
CA LEU A 228 -8.85 -1.20 14.46
C LEU A 228 -8.86 -2.57 15.11
N SER A 229 -8.84 -3.63 14.29
CA SER A 229 -8.53 -4.99 14.67
C SER A 229 -7.21 -5.44 14.05
N PRO A 230 -6.58 -6.52 14.52
CA PRO A 230 -5.35 -7.06 13.91
C PRO A 230 -5.54 -7.60 12.49
N ASP A 231 -6.71 -8.14 12.15
CA ASP A 231 -6.97 -8.90 10.92
C ASP A 231 -6.53 -8.22 9.61
N PRO A 232 -6.78 -6.91 9.38
CA PRO A 232 -6.37 -6.22 8.17
C PRO A 232 -4.85 -6.13 7.97
N PHE A 233 -4.05 -6.43 9.00
CA PHE A 233 -2.60 -6.34 9.01
C PHE A 233 -1.91 -7.70 8.96
N GLY A 234 -2.70 -8.77 8.81
CA GLY A 234 -2.21 -10.15 8.76
C GLY A 234 -1.66 -10.56 7.40
N PHE A 235 -1.23 -11.82 7.31
CA PHE A 235 -0.64 -12.43 6.12
C PHE A 235 -1.53 -12.33 4.87
N ARG A 236 -2.86 -12.44 5.04
CA ARG A 236 -3.82 -12.33 3.94
C ARG A 236 -3.67 -11.00 3.18
N ALA A 237 -3.53 -9.90 3.90
CA ALA A 237 -3.32 -8.59 3.28
C ALA A 237 -2.00 -8.51 2.49
N SER A 238 -0.96 -9.20 2.96
CA SER A 238 0.31 -9.30 2.21
C SER A 238 0.13 -10.04 0.89
N VAL A 239 -0.61 -11.15 0.89
CA VAL A 239 -0.92 -11.90 -0.34
C VAL A 239 -1.75 -11.04 -1.29
N GLU A 240 -2.75 -10.32 -0.80
CA GLU A 240 -3.56 -9.41 -1.63
C GLU A 240 -2.70 -8.33 -2.30
N LEU A 241 -1.73 -7.74 -1.59
CA LEU A 241 -0.81 -6.77 -2.17
C LEU A 241 0.11 -7.37 -3.24
N ILE A 242 0.58 -8.61 -3.06
CA ILE A 242 1.36 -9.34 -4.08
C ILE A 242 0.51 -9.50 -5.35
N VAL A 243 -0.73 -9.94 -5.19
CA VAL A 243 -1.65 -10.16 -6.29
C VAL A 243 -1.97 -8.85 -7.02
N ILE A 244 -2.23 -7.76 -6.27
CA ILE A 244 -2.45 -6.42 -6.82
C ILE A 244 -1.27 -5.99 -7.70
N ASN A 245 -0.05 -6.15 -7.22
CA ASN A 245 1.15 -5.77 -7.96
C ASN A 245 1.42 -6.70 -9.16
N THR A 246 1.18 -8.00 -9.02
CA THR A 246 1.41 -8.98 -10.09
C THR A 246 0.42 -8.78 -11.23
N ILE A 247 -0.87 -8.65 -10.94
CA ILE A 247 -1.92 -8.44 -11.94
C ILE A 247 -1.84 -7.04 -12.54
N GLY A 248 -1.49 -6.03 -11.73
CA GLY A 248 -1.30 -4.68 -12.19
C GLY A 248 -0.12 -4.55 -13.16
N GLY A 249 0.98 -5.22 -12.84
CA GLY A 249 2.26 -5.20 -13.57
C GLY A 249 3.42 -5.00 -12.59
N SER A 250 4.13 -6.09 -12.27
CA SER A 250 5.16 -6.15 -11.25
C SER A 250 6.23 -5.06 -11.43
N GLY A 251 6.56 -4.37 -10.34
CA GLY A 251 7.61 -3.35 -10.29
C GLY A 251 7.29 -2.04 -11.00
N THR A 252 6.05 -1.83 -11.46
CA THR A 252 5.62 -0.55 -12.04
C THR A 252 4.59 0.15 -11.16
N ILE A 253 4.78 1.44 -10.89
CA ILE A 253 3.86 2.20 -10.03
C ILE A 253 2.49 2.34 -10.68
N LEU A 254 2.47 2.54 -12.00
CA LEU A 254 1.23 2.62 -12.77
C LEU A 254 0.48 1.28 -12.73
N GLY A 255 1.23 0.15 -12.76
CA GLY A 255 0.67 -1.18 -12.56
C GLY A 255 0.07 -1.35 -11.17
N ALA A 256 0.78 -0.97 -10.13
CA ALA A 256 0.29 -1.02 -8.76
C ALA A 256 -1.02 -0.21 -8.59
N LEU A 257 -1.11 0.97 -9.23
CA LEU A 257 -2.32 1.79 -9.22
C LEU A 257 -3.49 1.10 -9.93
N LEU A 258 -3.27 0.58 -11.14
CA LEU A 258 -4.31 -0.13 -11.90
C LEU A 258 -4.75 -1.41 -11.20
N GLY A 259 -3.80 -2.15 -10.64
CA GLY A 259 -4.08 -3.34 -9.83
C GLY A 259 -4.92 -3.01 -8.60
N ALA A 260 -4.60 -1.94 -7.89
CA ALA A 260 -5.37 -1.48 -6.73
C ALA A 260 -6.80 -1.07 -7.12
N ILE A 261 -6.97 -0.30 -8.19
CA ILE A 261 -8.29 0.13 -8.67
C ILE A 261 -9.20 -1.06 -9.02
N VAL A 262 -8.62 -2.13 -9.58
CA VAL A 262 -9.41 -3.31 -9.99
C VAL A 262 -9.63 -4.29 -8.86
N LEU A 263 -8.59 -4.58 -8.07
CA LEU A 263 -8.60 -5.70 -7.12
C LEU A 263 -9.04 -5.32 -5.71
N VAL A 264 -8.80 -4.08 -5.26
CA VAL A 264 -9.26 -3.65 -3.91
C VAL A 264 -10.80 -3.61 -3.82
N PRO A 265 -11.55 -3.14 -4.83
CA PRO A 265 -13.01 -3.20 -4.81
C PRO A 265 -13.57 -4.61 -4.96
N LEU A 266 -12.84 -5.52 -5.58
CA LEU A 266 -13.36 -6.83 -5.99
C LEU A 266 -13.93 -7.67 -4.84
N PRO A 267 -13.27 -7.86 -3.69
CA PRO A 267 -13.84 -8.58 -2.56
C PRO A 267 -15.12 -7.93 -2.03
N GLU A 268 -15.19 -6.61 -2.03
CA GLU A 268 -16.34 -5.88 -1.52
C GLU A 268 -17.54 -6.00 -2.47
N VAL A 269 -17.31 -5.88 -3.77
CA VAL A 269 -18.35 -6.09 -4.79
C VAL A 269 -18.89 -7.53 -4.75
N LEU A 270 -18.00 -8.50 -4.51
CA LEU A 270 -18.37 -9.91 -4.38
C LEU A 270 -19.02 -10.27 -3.03
N ARG A 271 -19.11 -9.34 -2.09
CA ARG A 271 -19.70 -9.57 -0.77
C ARG A 271 -21.16 -10.00 -0.84
N GLU A 272 -21.89 -9.57 -1.87
CA GLU A 272 -23.27 -10.03 -2.10
C GLU A 272 -23.37 -11.53 -2.42
N ALA A 273 -22.30 -12.12 -2.97
CA ALA A 273 -22.23 -13.55 -3.25
C ALA A 273 -22.05 -14.44 -2.00
N ARG A 274 -21.95 -13.83 -0.80
CA ARG A 274 -21.86 -14.50 0.51
C ARG A 274 -20.87 -15.69 0.51
N GLU A 275 -21.38 -16.92 0.58
CA GLU A 275 -20.58 -18.16 0.70
C GLU A 275 -19.65 -18.40 -0.50
N TYR A 276 -20.00 -17.92 -1.69
CA TYR A 276 -19.21 -18.08 -2.91
C TYR A 276 -18.18 -16.98 -3.14
N GLN A 277 -18.13 -15.95 -2.29
CA GLN A 277 -17.24 -14.79 -2.45
C GLN A 277 -15.77 -15.18 -2.66
N LEU A 278 -15.23 -16.04 -1.79
CA LEU A 278 -13.83 -16.47 -1.87
C LEU A 278 -13.56 -17.34 -3.11
N MET A 279 -14.52 -18.18 -3.49
CA MET A 279 -14.39 -19.02 -4.68
C MET A 279 -14.38 -18.17 -5.95
N ILE A 280 -15.32 -17.23 -6.08
CA ILE A 280 -15.41 -16.34 -7.24
C ILE A 280 -14.17 -15.44 -7.29
N TYR A 281 -13.73 -14.91 -6.14
CA TYR A 281 -12.49 -14.12 -6.05
C TYR A 281 -11.29 -14.92 -6.56
N GLY A 282 -11.11 -16.16 -6.09
CA GLY A 282 -10.03 -17.05 -6.54
C GLY A 282 -10.09 -17.34 -8.04
N LEU A 283 -11.28 -17.59 -8.60
CA LEU A 283 -11.47 -17.79 -10.03
C LEU A 283 -11.14 -16.55 -10.85
N CYS A 284 -11.55 -15.37 -10.38
CA CYS A 284 -11.15 -14.10 -11.00
C CYS A 284 -9.63 -13.93 -11.01
N LEU A 285 -8.94 -14.23 -9.90
CA LEU A 285 -7.48 -14.15 -9.84
C LEU A 285 -6.81 -15.09 -10.83
N ILE A 286 -7.25 -16.35 -10.90
CA ILE A 286 -6.74 -17.34 -11.87
C ILE A 286 -6.93 -16.81 -13.29
N PHE A 287 -8.12 -16.28 -13.60
CA PHE A 287 -8.41 -15.70 -14.90
C PHE A 287 -7.44 -14.54 -15.22
N PHE A 288 -7.25 -13.59 -14.31
CA PHE A 288 -6.33 -12.48 -14.52
C PHE A 288 -4.88 -12.95 -14.74
N ILE A 289 -4.40 -13.90 -13.93
CA ILE A 289 -3.02 -14.42 -14.04
C ILE A 289 -2.81 -15.16 -15.38
N LEU A 290 -3.77 -15.95 -15.83
CA LEU A 290 -3.65 -16.71 -17.08
C LEU A 290 -3.70 -15.81 -18.32
N PHE A 291 -4.59 -14.81 -18.33
CA PHE A 291 -4.82 -13.96 -19.50
C PHE A 291 -3.95 -12.69 -19.54
N LEU A 292 -3.48 -12.21 -18.38
CA LEU A 292 -2.70 -10.98 -18.25
C LEU A 292 -1.26 -11.26 -17.80
N LYS A 293 -0.57 -12.14 -18.52
CA LYS A 293 0.83 -12.55 -18.20
C LYS A 293 1.81 -11.40 -17.95
N ASN A 294 1.60 -10.25 -18.60
CA ASN A 294 2.45 -9.06 -18.47
C ASN A 294 1.77 -7.92 -17.67
N GLY A 295 0.69 -8.24 -16.95
CA GLY A 295 -0.09 -7.29 -16.16
C GLY A 295 -0.98 -6.34 -16.96
N LEU A 296 -1.86 -5.59 -16.28
CA LEU A 296 -2.79 -4.62 -16.86
C LEU A 296 -2.08 -3.52 -17.65
N VAL A 297 -0.87 -3.12 -17.24
CA VAL A 297 -0.06 -2.11 -17.95
C VAL A 297 0.26 -2.52 -19.38
N SER A 298 0.43 -3.82 -19.64
CA SER A 298 0.77 -4.33 -20.97
C SER A 298 -0.35 -4.15 -21.99
N LEU A 299 -1.61 -4.04 -21.57
CA LEU A 299 -2.74 -3.76 -22.44
C LEU A 299 -2.61 -2.39 -23.13
N GLY A 300 -1.98 -1.42 -22.43
CA GLY A 300 -1.65 -0.10 -23.00
C GLY A 300 -0.41 -0.12 -23.91
N ALA A 301 0.54 -1.03 -23.67
CA ALA A 301 1.80 -1.10 -24.42
C ALA A 301 1.70 -1.90 -25.74
N ARG A 302 0.89 -2.96 -25.79
CA ARG A 302 0.69 -3.80 -26.99
C ARG A 302 0.19 -3.04 -28.24
N ARG A 303 -0.33 -1.84 -28.11
CA ARG A 303 -0.65 -0.95 -29.23
C ARG A 303 0.58 -0.34 -29.91
N ARG A 304 1.76 -0.42 -29.33
CA ARG A 304 3.00 0.15 -29.91
C ARG A 304 3.72 -0.77 -30.90
N GLU A 305 3.58 -2.09 -30.77
CA GLU A 305 4.28 -3.06 -31.64
C GLU A 305 3.49 -3.42 -32.91
N ARG A 306 2.26 -2.94 -33.05
CA ARG A 306 1.42 -3.17 -34.24
C ARG A 306 1.31 -1.95 -35.18
N LYS A 307 2.14 -0.97 -35.03
CA LYS A 307 2.34 0.14 -36.00
C LYS A 307 3.82 0.25 -36.31
#